data_3d290d6c504ab3f864e8fb36584f4e1c
#
_entry.id   3d290d6c504ab3f864e8fb36584f4e1c
#
_cell.length_a   1.000
_cell.length_b   1.000
_cell.length_c   1.000
_cell.angle_alpha   90.00
_cell.angle_beta   90.00
_cell.angle_gamma   90.00
#
_symmetry.space_group_name_H-M   'P 1'
#
loop_
_entity.id
_entity.type
_entity.pdbx_description
1 polymer ?
#
loop_
_entity_poly.entity_id
_entity_poly.type
_entity_poly.pdbx_seq_one_letter_code
_entity_poly.pdbx_strand_id
1 'polypeptide(L)'
;VSAQEAKIAFVNTQEVFMAMPEVADMQKKLDELNAKYKKELETMQGEYQKKYSDFVAQQDSLTENIKVRRMQDIQDMQQRMDNFVQVAQQDVTKQQQDLITPIQQKISDAIKAVGAEQGYTYIIDPQVLLYTGPNAIDATPMVKTKLGLK
;
A
#
# COMPACT_ATOMS: atom_id res chain seq x y z
N VAL A 1 51.64 -8.88 -2.65
CA VAL A 1 50.24 -8.83 -2.17
C VAL A 1 49.40 -8.34 -3.35
N SER A 2 48.64 -9.28 -3.97
CA SER A 2 47.71 -8.89 -5.02
C SER A 2 46.42 -8.36 -4.37
N ALA A 3 46.06 -7.11 -4.70
CA ALA A 3 44.77 -6.56 -4.31
C ALA A 3 43.68 -7.26 -5.13
N GLN A 4 42.65 -7.79 -4.44
CA GLN A 4 41.46 -8.29 -5.11
C GLN A 4 40.63 -7.11 -5.61
N GLU A 5 40.27 -7.13 -6.89
CA GLU A 5 39.32 -6.16 -7.41
C GLU A 5 37.92 -6.44 -6.85
N ALA A 6 37.22 -5.38 -6.44
CA ALA A 6 35.83 -5.47 -6.03
C ALA A 6 34.96 -5.81 -7.24
N LYS A 7 34.15 -6.86 -7.12
CA LYS A 7 33.20 -7.26 -8.13
C LYS A 7 31.84 -6.67 -7.79
N ILE A 8 31.40 -5.70 -8.57
CA ILE A 8 30.18 -4.93 -8.29
C ILE A 8 29.15 -5.24 -9.36
N ALA A 9 27.94 -5.53 -8.93
CA ALA A 9 26.78 -5.69 -9.80
C ALA A 9 25.68 -4.72 -9.40
N PHE A 10 24.70 -4.55 -10.26
CA PHE A 10 23.50 -3.79 -9.92
C PHE A 10 22.26 -4.66 -10.11
N VAL A 11 21.21 -4.33 -9.37
CA VAL A 11 19.90 -4.95 -9.46
C VAL A 11 18.85 -3.84 -9.44
N ASN A 12 18.00 -3.83 -10.47
CA ASN A 12 16.84 -2.95 -10.48
C ASN A 12 15.75 -3.53 -9.58
N THR A 13 15.74 -3.09 -8.32
CA THR A 13 14.84 -3.61 -7.30
C THR A 13 13.37 -3.35 -7.63
N GLN A 14 13.07 -2.23 -8.26
CA GLN A 14 11.69 -1.90 -8.66
C GLN A 14 11.20 -2.84 -9.76
N GLU A 15 12.03 -3.15 -10.74
CA GLU A 15 11.70 -4.12 -11.79
C GLU A 15 11.41 -5.49 -11.20
N VAL A 16 12.23 -5.94 -10.25
CA VAL A 16 12.01 -7.21 -9.55
C VAL A 16 10.71 -7.18 -8.76
N PHE A 17 10.47 -6.12 -8.01
CA PHE A 17 9.24 -5.94 -7.23
C PHE A 17 8.00 -6.03 -8.12
N MET A 18 7.98 -5.30 -9.22
CA MET A 18 6.85 -5.30 -10.14
C MET A 18 6.62 -6.64 -10.86
N ALA A 19 7.66 -7.47 -10.94
CA ALA A 19 7.55 -8.82 -11.52
C ALA A 19 7.09 -9.87 -10.52
N MET A 20 7.01 -9.55 -9.23
CA MET A 20 6.57 -10.49 -8.18
C MET A 20 5.07 -10.73 -8.29
N PRO A 21 4.61 -12.00 -8.38
CA PRO A 21 3.17 -12.30 -8.40
C PRO A 21 2.45 -11.85 -7.11
N GLU A 22 3.16 -11.80 -5.98
CA GLU A 22 2.63 -11.31 -4.71
C GLU A 22 2.22 -9.84 -4.77
N VAL A 23 2.83 -9.04 -5.66
CA VAL A 23 2.47 -7.63 -5.85
C VAL A 23 1.09 -7.51 -6.49
N ALA A 24 0.78 -8.33 -7.50
CA ALA A 24 -0.55 -8.38 -8.11
C ALA A 24 -1.60 -8.83 -7.10
N ASP A 25 -1.29 -9.85 -6.29
CA ASP A 25 -2.18 -10.34 -5.24
C ASP A 25 -2.43 -9.27 -4.18
N MET A 26 -1.38 -8.54 -3.78
CA MET A 26 -1.48 -7.42 -2.85
C MET A 26 -2.41 -6.34 -3.40
N GLN A 27 -2.21 -5.95 -4.67
CA GLN A 27 -3.05 -4.92 -5.30
C GLN A 27 -4.51 -5.32 -5.30
N LYS A 28 -4.80 -6.58 -5.63
CA LYS A 28 -6.16 -7.12 -5.60
C LYS A 28 -6.77 -7.05 -4.21
N LYS A 29 -6.03 -7.45 -3.17
CA LYS A 29 -6.51 -7.39 -1.79
C LYS A 29 -6.78 -5.97 -1.33
N LEU A 30 -5.92 -5.03 -1.70
CA LEU A 30 -6.10 -3.62 -1.35
C LEU A 30 -7.31 -3.02 -2.09
N ASP A 31 -7.50 -3.37 -3.36
CA ASP A 31 -8.67 -2.92 -4.13
C ASP A 31 -9.98 -3.45 -3.53
N GLU A 32 -9.99 -4.72 -3.11
CA GLU A 32 -11.15 -5.32 -2.44
C GLU A 32 -11.44 -4.64 -1.10
N LEU A 33 -10.41 -4.33 -0.33
CA LEU A 33 -10.54 -3.63 0.95
C LEU A 33 -11.07 -2.21 0.75
N ASN A 34 -10.52 -1.48 -0.20
CA ASN A 34 -10.99 -0.13 -0.56
C ASN A 34 -12.45 -0.15 -1.02
N ALA A 35 -12.85 -1.15 -1.79
CA ALA A 35 -14.22 -1.30 -2.26
C ALA A 35 -15.19 -1.53 -1.09
N LYS A 36 -14.80 -2.33 -0.10
CA LYS A 36 -15.62 -2.57 1.11
C LYS A 36 -15.80 -1.30 1.92
N TYR A 37 -14.72 -0.54 2.13
CA TYR A 37 -14.80 0.73 2.85
C TYR A 37 -15.63 1.77 2.11
N LYS A 38 -15.47 1.86 0.78
CA LYS A 38 -16.27 2.76 -0.04
C LYS A 38 -17.76 2.46 0.06
N LYS A 39 -18.11 1.18 -0.01
CA LYS A 39 -19.51 0.73 0.08
C LYS A 39 -20.12 1.08 1.44
N GLU A 40 -19.37 0.85 2.53
CA GLU A 40 -19.83 1.19 3.87
C GLU A 40 -20.00 2.70 4.03
N LEU A 41 -19.06 3.50 3.52
CA LEU A 41 -19.19 4.95 3.57
C LEU A 41 -20.42 5.44 2.79
N GLU A 42 -20.70 4.85 1.63
CA GLU A 42 -21.89 5.18 0.84
C GLU A 42 -23.18 4.88 1.63
N THR A 43 -23.21 3.76 2.35
CA THR A 43 -24.33 3.41 3.26
C THR A 43 -24.49 4.45 4.35
N MET A 44 -23.40 4.84 5.00
CA MET A 44 -23.43 5.87 6.05
C MET A 44 -23.91 7.22 5.51
N GLN A 45 -23.45 7.60 4.33
CA GLN A 45 -23.87 8.83 3.67
C GLN A 45 -25.37 8.82 3.32
N GLY A 46 -25.87 7.67 2.86
CA GLY A 46 -27.30 7.50 2.56
C GLY A 46 -28.17 7.65 3.82
N GLU A 47 -27.75 7.05 4.92
CA GLU A 47 -28.43 7.19 6.22
C GLU A 47 -28.41 8.62 6.74
N TYR A 48 -27.28 9.30 6.60
CA TYR A 48 -27.13 10.71 6.95
C TYR A 48 -28.10 11.59 6.16
N GLN A 49 -28.11 11.43 4.83
CA GLN A 49 -28.99 12.20 3.97
C GLN A 49 -30.47 11.98 4.28
N LYS A 50 -30.84 10.74 4.56
CA LYS A 50 -32.22 10.41 4.95
C LYS A 50 -32.61 11.11 6.25
N LYS A 51 -31.78 11.02 7.27
CA LYS A 51 -32.06 11.68 8.56
C LYS A 51 -32.12 13.21 8.42
N TYR A 52 -31.23 13.76 7.63
CA TYR A 52 -31.23 15.19 7.38
C TYR A 52 -32.51 15.64 6.65
N SER A 53 -32.91 14.92 5.60
CA SER A 53 -34.15 15.21 4.84
C SER A 53 -35.40 15.06 5.72
N ASP A 54 -35.45 14.00 6.53
CA ASP A 54 -36.57 13.78 7.46
C ASP A 54 -36.67 14.91 8.51
N PHE A 55 -35.50 15.38 9.00
CA PHE A 55 -35.46 16.49 9.94
C PHE A 55 -35.98 17.78 9.28
N VAL A 56 -35.54 18.12 8.08
CA VAL A 56 -36.00 19.31 7.35
C VAL A 56 -37.52 19.26 7.11
N ALA A 57 -38.02 18.08 6.73
CA ALA A 57 -39.45 17.90 6.46
C ALA A 57 -40.32 18.00 7.71
N GLN A 58 -39.81 17.62 8.90
CA GLN A 58 -40.58 17.51 10.15
C GLN A 58 -40.31 18.63 11.13
N GLN A 59 -39.36 19.51 10.89
CA GLN A 59 -38.88 20.47 11.89
C GLN A 59 -39.98 21.34 12.46
N ASP A 60 -40.97 21.74 11.65
CA ASP A 60 -42.06 22.62 12.09
C ASP A 60 -43.05 21.89 13.03
N SER A 61 -43.11 20.56 12.98
CA SER A 61 -44.00 19.75 13.83
C SER A 61 -43.31 19.24 15.12
N LEU A 62 -41.99 19.46 15.25
CA LEU A 62 -41.22 18.99 16.39
C LEU A 62 -41.16 20.03 17.50
N THR A 63 -41.12 19.57 18.76
CA THR A 63 -40.80 20.45 19.88
C THR A 63 -39.35 20.89 19.84
N GLU A 64 -39.00 21.99 20.50
CA GLU A 64 -37.62 22.48 20.54
C GLU A 64 -36.64 21.43 21.09
N ASN A 65 -37.05 20.71 22.14
CA ASN A 65 -36.18 19.65 22.69
C ASN A 65 -35.96 18.51 21.74
N ILE A 66 -36.95 18.13 20.94
CA ILE A 66 -36.80 17.08 19.93
C ILE A 66 -35.96 17.56 18.77
N LYS A 67 -36.13 18.82 18.34
CA LYS A 67 -35.24 19.42 17.29
C LYS A 67 -33.78 19.37 17.69
N VAL A 68 -33.45 19.80 18.91
CA VAL A 68 -32.10 19.78 19.43
C VAL A 68 -31.51 18.36 19.41
N ARG A 69 -32.30 17.38 19.85
CA ARG A 69 -31.86 15.98 19.84
C ARG A 69 -31.62 15.46 18.41
N ARG A 70 -32.49 15.77 17.47
CA ARG A 70 -32.37 15.37 16.07
C ARG A 70 -31.15 16.00 15.42
N MET A 71 -30.89 17.29 15.68
CA MET A 71 -29.69 18.00 15.23
C MET A 71 -28.44 17.33 15.79
N GLN A 72 -28.44 16.97 17.06
CA GLN A 72 -27.31 16.28 17.70
C GLN A 72 -27.05 14.93 17.06
N ASP A 73 -28.11 14.14 16.79
CA ASP A 73 -27.97 12.84 16.12
C ASP A 73 -27.34 12.97 14.72
N ILE A 74 -27.74 14.01 13.97
CA ILE A 74 -27.18 14.31 12.63
C ILE A 74 -25.70 14.69 12.73
N GLN A 75 -25.33 15.55 13.68
CA GLN A 75 -23.93 15.91 13.93
C GLN A 75 -23.10 14.71 14.35
N ASP A 76 -23.65 13.83 15.19
CA ASP A 76 -22.96 12.60 15.60
C ASP A 76 -22.72 11.65 14.43
N MET A 77 -23.68 11.57 13.50
CA MET A 77 -23.51 10.77 12.28
C MET A 77 -22.39 11.32 11.41
N GLN A 78 -22.30 12.64 11.26
CA GLN A 78 -21.22 13.28 10.50
C GLN A 78 -19.87 12.99 11.15
N GLN A 79 -19.78 13.10 12.47
CA GLN A 79 -18.55 12.80 13.21
C GLN A 79 -18.14 11.34 13.04
N ARG A 80 -19.12 10.41 13.08
CA ARG A 80 -18.84 8.98 12.86
C ARG A 80 -18.33 8.71 11.45
N MET A 81 -18.86 9.40 10.42
CA MET A 81 -18.36 9.26 9.05
C MET A 81 -16.92 9.76 8.93
N ASP A 82 -16.61 10.91 9.53
CA ASP A 82 -15.25 11.46 9.51
C ASP A 82 -14.26 10.50 10.20
N ASN A 83 -14.65 9.97 11.35
CA ASN A 83 -13.84 8.98 12.08
C ASN A 83 -13.66 7.69 11.27
N PHE A 84 -14.72 7.24 10.60
CA PHE A 84 -14.68 6.05 9.77
C PHE A 84 -13.69 6.20 8.61
N VAL A 85 -13.69 7.35 7.94
CA VAL A 85 -12.72 7.64 6.85
C VAL A 85 -11.29 7.55 7.37
N GLN A 86 -11.01 8.14 8.52
CA GLN A 86 -9.67 8.11 9.13
C GLN A 86 -9.25 6.68 9.49
N VAL A 87 -10.12 5.93 10.14
CA VAL A 87 -9.85 4.54 10.50
C VAL A 87 -9.64 3.68 9.26
N ALA A 88 -10.45 3.88 8.22
CA ALA A 88 -10.31 3.16 6.95
C ALA A 88 -8.96 3.44 6.29
N GLN A 89 -8.53 4.71 6.23
CA GLN A 89 -7.23 5.09 5.68
C GLN A 89 -6.07 4.48 6.46
N GLN A 90 -6.16 4.48 7.78
CA GLN A 90 -5.15 3.86 8.65
C GLN A 90 -5.07 2.36 8.42
N ASP A 91 -6.21 1.69 8.29
CA ASP A 91 -6.25 0.25 8.06
C ASP A 91 -5.68 -0.11 6.68
N VAL A 92 -6.05 0.62 5.63
CA VAL A 92 -5.49 0.39 4.28
C VAL A 92 -3.98 0.57 4.28
N THR A 93 -3.47 1.61 4.92
CA THR A 93 -2.02 1.86 5.03
C THR A 93 -1.34 0.72 5.78
N LYS A 94 -1.91 0.26 6.89
CA LYS A 94 -1.37 -0.86 7.68
C LYS A 94 -1.37 -2.15 6.87
N GLN A 95 -2.48 -2.48 6.19
CA GLN A 95 -2.58 -3.67 5.36
C GLN A 95 -1.57 -3.64 4.21
N GLN A 96 -1.38 -2.48 3.58
CA GLN A 96 -0.37 -2.30 2.55
C GLN A 96 1.02 -2.59 3.08
N GLN A 97 1.38 -2.03 4.23
CA GLN A 97 2.68 -2.26 4.86
C GLN A 97 2.88 -3.73 5.23
N ASP A 98 1.86 -4.37 5.80
CA ASP A 98 1.91 -5.77 6.19
C ASP A 98 2.08 -6.70 4.99
N LEU A 99 1.55 -6.32 3.82
CA LEU A 99 1.67 -7.09 2.58
C LEU A 99 2.99 -6.83 1.86
N ILE A 100 3.51 -5.61 1.92
CA ILE A 100 4.77 -5.22 1.26
C ILE A 100 5.98 -5.82 1.98
N THR A 101 6.01 -5.81 3.30
CA THR A 101 7.18 -6.24 4.09
C THR A 101 7.68 -7.64 3.72
N PRO A 102 6.81 -8.68 3.63
CA PRO A 102 7.27 -10.01 3.21
C PRO A 102 7.83 -10.05 1.79
N ILE A 103 7.28 -9.25 0.88
CA ILE A 103 7.74 -9.17 -0.51
C ILE A 103 9.15 -8.58 -0.55
N GLN A 104 9.36 -7.47 0.14
CA GLN A 104 10.67 -6.83 0.26
C GLN A 104 11.70 -7.76 0.88
N GLN A 105 11.31 -8.53 1.89
CA GLN A 105 12.19 -9.51 2.54
C GLN A 105 12.61 -10.62 1.58
N LYS A 106 11.67 -11.13 0.78
CA LYS A 106 11.96 -12.14 -0.26
C LYS A 106 12.97 -11.62 -1.27
N ILE A 107 12.79 -10.40 -1.74
CA ILE A 107 13.69 -9.77 -2.72
C ILE A 107 15.06 -9.58 -2.10
N SER A 108 15.13 -9.05 -0.87
CA SER A 108 16.39 -8.85 -0.15
C SER A 108 17.15 -10.17 0.03
N ASP A 109 16.46 -11.22 0.43
CA ASP A 109 17.07 -12.55 0.60
C ASP A 109 17.59 -13.11 -0.71
N ALA A 110 16.86 -12.94 -1.81
CA ALA A 110 17.29 -13.36 -3.14
C ALA A 110 18.53 -12.58 -3.62
N ILE A 111 18.56 -11.28 -3.38
CA ILE A 111 19.72 -10.43 -3.71
C ILE A 111 20.96 -10.89 -2.94
N LYS A 112 20.83 -11.14 -1.65
CA LYS A 112 21.93 -11.65 -0.80
C LYS A 112 22.42 -13.01 -1.29
N ALA A 113 21.50 -13.91 -1.62
CA ALA A 113 21.85 -15.24 -2.14
C ALA A 113 22.63 -15.13 -3.48
N VAL A 114 22.16 -14.32 -4.40
CA VAL A 114 22.86 -14.09 -5.68
C VAL A 114 24.23 -13.47 -5.44
N GLY A 115 24.33 -12.48 -4.56
CA GLY A 115 25.60 -11.86 -4.21
C GLY A 115 26.62 -12.87 -3.69
N ALA A 116 26.19 -13.73 -2.77
CA ALA A 116 27.06 -14.78 -2.21
C ALA A 116 27.45 -15.83 -3.24
N GLU A 117 26.50 -16.30 -4.05
CA GLU A 117 26.76 -17.33 -5.09
C GLU A 117 27.69 -16.85 -6.20
N GLN A 118 27.58 -15.58 -6.59
CA GLN A 118 28.38 -15.00 -7.66
C GLN A 118 29.68 -14.35 -7.17
N GLY A 119 29.88 -14.29 -5.86
CA GLY A 119 31.07 -13.66 -5.29
C GLY A 119 31.12 -12.15 -5.49
N TYR A 120 29.98 -11.49 -5.55
CA TYR A 120 29.94 -10.03 -5.65
C TYR A 120 30.33 -9.39 -4.33
N THR A 121 31.13 -8.32 -4.41
CA THR A 121 31.47 -7.51 -3.25
C THR A 121 30.29 -6.63 -2.84
N TYR A 122 29.66 -6.03 -3.85
CA TYR A 122 28.49 -5.16 -3.65
C TYR A 122 27.45 -5.42 -4.74
N ILE A 123 26.19 -5.34 -4.36
CA ILE A 123 25.06 -5.19 -5.28
C ILE A 123 24.40 -3.86 -4.97
N ILE A 124 24.26 -3.02 -5.98
CA ILE A 124 23.80 -1.63 -5.85
C ILE A 124 22.50 -1.48 -6.65
N ASP A 125 21.56 -0.67 -6.14
CA ASP A 125 20.41 -0.26 -6.93
C ASP A 125 20.84 0.78 -7.95
N PRO A 126 20.52 0.64 -9.26
CA PRO A 126 20.97 1.58 -10.29
C PRO A 126 20.42 2.99 -10.10
N GLN A 127 19.39 3.21 -9.30
CA GLN A 127 18.87 4.55 -9.03
C GLN A 127 19.88 5.48 -8.35
N VAL A 128 20.88 4.93 -7.65
CA VAL A 128 21.94 5.73 -7.02
C VAL A 128 23.14 5.94 -7.94
N LEU A 129 23.16 5.32 -9.13
CA LEU A 129 24.25 5.43 -10.09
C LEU A 129 24.00 6.58 -11.05
N LEU A 130 25.00 7.44 -11.23
CA LEU A 130 24.95 8.52 -12.22
C LEU A 130 25.31 8.05 -13.63
N TYR A 131 26.06 6.96 -13.75
CA TYR A 131 26.52 6.41 -15.01
C TYR A 131 26.70 4.91 -14.89
N THR A 132 26.33 4.20 -15.95
CA THR A 132 26.51 2.74 -16.06
C THR A 132 27.19 2.46 -17.39
N GLY A 133 28.44 1.98 -17.34
CA GLY A 133 29.24 1.67 -18.53
C GLY A 133 28.90 0.29 -19.11
N PRO A 134 29.46 -0.04 -20.29
CA PRO A 134 29.19 -1.31 -20.97
C PRO A 134 29.68 -2.54 -20.22
N ASN A 135 30.63 -2.37 -19.29
CA ASN A 135 31.15 -3.46 -18.46
C ASN A 135 30.40 -3.68 -17.18
N ALA A 136 29.34 -2.89 -16.93
CA ALA A 136 28.52 -3.04 -15.73
C ALA A 136 27.80 -4.40 -15.73
N ILE A 137 27.73 -5.02 -14.56
CA ILE A 137 27.09 -6.34 -14.39
C ILE A 137 25.67 -6.11 -13.93
N ASP A 138 24.71 -6.48 -14.76
CA ASP A 138 23.29 -6.48 -14.40
C ASP A 138 22.91 -7.85 -13.82
N ALA A 139 22.73 -7.92 -12.53
CA ALA A 139 22.31 -9.13 -11.84
C ALA A 139 20.79 -9.25 -11.68
N THR A 140 20.03 -8.32 -12.24
CA THR A 140 18.55 -8.36 -12.19
C THR A 140 17.99 -9.68 -12.70
N PRO A 141 18.42 -10.21 -13.88
CA PRO A 141 17.92 -11.51 -14.34
C PRO A 141 18.23 -12.67 -13.39
N MET A 142 19.40 -12.67 -12.75
CA MET A 142 19.77 -13.70 -11.77
C MET A 142 18.89 -13.67 -10.55
N VAL A 143 18.56 -12.48 -10.05
CA VAL A 143 17.66 -12.31 -8.91
C VAL A 143 16.25 -12.77 -9.28
N LYS A 144 15.76 -12.42 -10.45
CA LYS A 144 14.46 -12.90 -10.95
C LYS A 144 14.43 -14.43 -11.02
N THR A 145 15.47 -15.05 -11.56
CA THR A 145 15.59 -16.51 -11.61
C THR A 145 15.59 -17.12 -10.22
N LYS A 146 16.33 -16.51 -9.28
CA LYS A 146 16.37 -16.97 -7.88
C LYS A 146 14.99 -16.93 -7.22
N LEU A 147 14.16 -15.98 -7.61
CA LEU A 147 12.78 -15.82 -7.12
C LEU A 147 11.78 -16.70 -7.89
N GLY A 148 12.22 -17.45 -8.89
CA GLY A 148 11.35 -18.25 -9.75
C GLY A 148 10.53 -17.43 -10.75
N LEU A 149 10.96 -16.20 -11.04
CA LEU A 149 10.31 -15.32 -12.02
C LEU A 149 10.86 -15.60 -13.43
N LYS A 150 10.04 -15.36 -14.43
CA LYS A 150 10.42 -15.50 -15.83
C LYS A 150 10.97 -14.19 -16.40
#